data_ef7419ecf93b402ff090b0be3f919216
#
_entry.id   ef7419ecf93b402ff090b0be3f919216
#
_cell.length_a   1.000
_cell.length_b   1.000
_cell.length_c   1.000
_cell.angle_alpha   90.00
_cell.angle_beta   90.00
_cell.angle_gamma   90.00
#
_symmetry.space_group_name_H-M   'P 1'
#
loop_
_entity.id
_entity.type
_entity.pdbx_description
1 polymer ?
#
loop_
_entity_poly.entity_id
_entity_poly.type
_entity_poly.pdbx_seq_one_letter_code
_entity_poly.pdbx_strand_id
1 'polypeptide(L)'
;MAGRGRRTALSSAGPLRHKTDRDKMNAFALFASVLPLAALWLYGFATARIDRRRPSLSALMNEHRFAWVDQASRRDTPLDAILAGNIMNAVSFFASTTALLILALFTVIGQLPQFLPALSAIAFGAAHSTLDMQIHNVMLLVLFVYAFLSFTLSLRQFNHFCILLGALDHADPTPREEIRTIARINAMAAQRFNAGIRSYYFAIPMVAWFVSGWAAIVVTLATIVLLLHREYFSDARWLVARITPH
;
A
#
# COMPACT_ATOMS: atom_id res chain seq x y z
N MET A 1 14.00 -10.01 -83.64
CA MET A 1 14.35 -8.82 -82.81
C MET A 1 13.88 -9.01 -81.40
N ALA A 2 14.78 -8.96 -80.49
CA ALA A 2 14.59 -9.34 -79.06
C ALA A 2 13.96 -8.20 -78.24
N GLY A 3 12.94 -8.51 -77.41
CA GLY A 3 12.37 -7.62 -76.36
C GLY A 3 12.55 -8.24 -75.03
N ARG A 4 13.57 -7.82 -74.24
CA ARG A 4 13.84 -8.22 -72.90
C ARG A 4 12.82 -7.56 -71.94
N GLY A 5 11.91 -8.37 -71.36
CA GLY A 5 11.10 -7.98 -70.23
C GLY A 5 11.90 -7.99 -68.91
N ARG A 6 12.15 -6.82 -68.29
CA ARG A 6 12.69 -6.68 -66.96
C ARG A 6 11.62 -7.11 -65.93
N ARG A 7 11.88 -8.19 -65.23
CA ARG A 7 11.13 -8.53 -63.99
C ARG A 7 11.64 -7.66 -62.85
N THR A 8 10.84 -6.73 -62.42
CA THR A 8 11.02 -6.02 -61.15
C THR A 8 10.65 -6.95 -59.99
N ALA A 9 11.65 -7.38 -59.25
CA ALA A 9 11.47 -8.08 -57.98
C ALA A 9 10.90 -7.08 -56.93
N LEU A 10 9.63 -7.20 -56.63
CA LEU A 10 9.01 -6.53 -55.49
C LEU A 10 9.50 -7.19 -54.21
N SER A 11 10.34 -6.46 -53.49
CA SER A 11 10.80 -6.78 -52.14
C SER A 11 9.62 -6.72 -51.16
N SER A 12 9.08 -7.91 -50.82
CA SER A 12 8.02 -8.07 -49.80
C SER A 12 8.63 -8.34 -48.41
N ALA A 13 9.45 -7.42 -47.91
CA ALA A 13 10.00 -7.52 -46.55
C ALA A 13 9.59 -6.31 -45.69
N GLY A 14 8.30 -6.23 -45.32
CA GLY A 14 7.86 -5.06 -44.62
C GLY A 14 6.87 -5.15 -43.45
N PRO A 15 6.04 -6.20 -43.21
CA PRO A 15 5.13 -6.15 -42.07
C PRO A 15 5.54 -7.00 -40.85
N LEU A 16 6.44 -7.97 -40.99
CA LEU A 16 6.74 -8.91 -39.88
C LEU A 16 7.72 -8.37 -38.82
N ARG A 17 8.56 -7.41 -39.17
CA ARG A 17 9.55 -6.84 -38.25
C ARG A 17 8.96 -5.88 -37.26
N HIS A 18 7.84 -5.23 -37.56
CA HIS A 18 7.18 -4.26 -36.67
C HIS A 18 6.31 -4.91 -35.56
N LYS A 19 5.89 -6.19 -35.79
CA LYS A 19 5.06 -6.91 -34.82
C LYS A 19 5.89 -7.51 -33.67
N THR A 20 7.14 -7.92 -33.97
CA THR A 20 8.05 -8.56 -33.00
C THR A 20 8.64 -7.58 -31.99
N ASP A 21 8.70 -6.28 -32.30
CA ASP A 21 9.25 -5.27 -31.37
C ASP A 21 8.20 -4.74 -30.38
N ARG A 22 6.90 -4.89 -30.69
CA ARG A 22 5.81 -4.52 -29.78
C ARG A 22 5.61 -5.48 -28.62
N ASP A 23 6.10 -6.72 -28.75
CA ASP A 23 5.93 -7.76 -27.73
C ASP A 23 7.17 -7.91 -26.83
N LYS A 24 8.23 -7.13 -27.03
CA LYS A 24 9.39 -7.13 -26.15
C LYS A 24 9.12 -6.27 -24.93
N MET A 25 9.27 -6.88 -23.77
CA MET A 25 9.19 -6.18 -22.51
C MET A 25 10.24 -5.07 -22.44
N ASN A 26 9.80 -3.84 -22.18
CA ASN A 26 10.70 -2.71 -22.00
C ASN A 26 11.31 -2.75 -20.60
N ALA A 27 12.63 -2.95 -20.50
CA ALA A 27 13.33 -3.02 -19.22
C ALA A 27 13.10 -1.77 -18.34
N PHE A 28 12.98 -0.58 -18.93
CA PHE A 28 12.66 0.65 -18.22
C PHE A 28 11.22 0.64 -17.66
N ALA A 29 10.25 0.21 -18.47
CA ALA A 29 8.86 0.09 -18.05
C ALA A 29 8.71 -0.91 -16.88
N LEU A 30 9.40 -2.05 -16.98
CA LEU A 30 9.45 -3.04 -15.89
C LEU A 30 10.07 -2.46 -14.61
N PHE A 31 11.22 -1.78 -14.73
CA PHE A 31 11.87 -1.12 -13.59
C PHE A 31 10.92 -0.12 -12.93
N ALA A 32 10.29 0.76 -13.71
CA ALA A 32 9.35 1.75 -13.20
C ALA A 32 8.10 1.12 -12.56
N SER A 33 7.67 -0.07 -13.01
CA SER A 33 6.57 -0.82 -12.42
C SER A 33 6.94 -1.48 -11.09
N VAL A 34 8.16 -2.04 -10.98
CA VAL A 34 8.63 -2.74 -9.78
C VAL A 34 9.02 -1.76 -8.67
N LEU A 35 9.51 -0.58 -9.05
CA LEU A 35 10.08 0.41 -8.12
C LEU A 35 9.14 0.77 -6.96
N PRO A 36 7.83 1.06 -7.14
CA PRO A 36 6.93 1.38 -6.03
C PRO A 36 6.76 0.22 -5.05
N LEU A 37 6.67 -1.03 -5.54
CA LEU A 37 6.59 -2.22 -4.70
C LEU A 37 7.88 -2.44 -3.90
N ALA A 38 9.02 -2.35 -4.55
CA ALA A 38 10.32 -2.45 -3.89
C ALA A 38 10.49 -1.34 -2.84
N ALA A 39 10.05 -0.11 -3.18
CA ALA A 39 10.09 1.03 -2.28
C ALA A 39 9.20 0.82 -1.04
N LEU A 40 8.01 0.23 -1.18
CA LEU A 40 7.14 -0.12 -0.04
C LEU A 40 7.86 -1.04 0.95
N TRP A 41 8.51 -2.12 0.46
CA TRP A 41 9.22 -3.08 1.30
C TRP A 41 10.46 -2.46 1.94
N LEU A 42 11.27 -1.74 1.15
CA LEU A 42 12.45 -1.04 1.65
C LEU A 42 12.09 0.03 2.69
N TYR A 43 11.01 0.77 2.46
CA TYR A 43 10.49 1.75 3.42
C TYR A 43 10.12 1.09 4.74
N GLY A 44 9.39 -0.04 4.71
CA GLY A 44 9.02 -0.79 5.91
C GLY A 44 10.25 -1.28 6.69
N PHE A 45 11.26 -1.78 6.00
CA PHE A 45 12.52 -2.21 6.62
C PHE A 45 13.32 -1.03 7.18
N ALA A 46 13.43 0.07 6.42
CA ALA A 46 14.15 1.26 6.82
C ALA A 46 13.53 1.90 8.07
N THR A 47 12.21 2.06 8.11
CA THR A 47 11.51 2.63 9.28
C THR A 47 11.70 1.76 10.52
N ALA A 48 11.60 0.43 10.41
CA ALA A 48 11.87 -0.47 11.53
C ALA A 48 13.31 -0.36 12.07
N ARG A 49 14.26 0.01 11.20
CA ARG A 49 15.66 0.24 11.61
C ARG A 49 15.87 1.62 12.23
N ILE A 50 15.24 2.65 11.66
CA ILE A 50 15.32 4.03 12.15
C ILE A 50 14.66 4.17 13.52
N ASP A 51 13.52 3.51 13.74
CA ASP A 51 12.74 3.55 14.99
C ASP A 51 13.57 3.12 16.22
N ARG A 52 14.61 2.29 16.02
CA ARG A 52 15.53 1.90 17.11
C ARG A 52 16.37 3.07 17.63
N ARG A 53 16.60 4.10 16.80
CA ARG A 53 17.43 5.28 17.15
C ARG A 53 16.59 6.52 17.37
N ARG A 54 15.54 6.67 16.60
CA ARG A 54 14.62 7.81 16.64
C ARG A 54 13.19 7.31 16.52
N PRO A 55 12.41 7.28 17.62
CA PRO A 55 11.05 6.78 17.60
C PRO A 55 10.19 7.60 16.64
N SER A 56 9.46 6.92 15.77
CA SER A 56 8.46 7.48 14.87
C SER A 56 7.20 7.88 15.66
N LEU A 57 6.30 8.62 15.02
CA LEU A 57 4.97 8.90 15.58
C LEU A 57 4.25 7.60 15.97
N SER A 58 4.30 6.58 15.12
CA SER A 58 3.69 5.27 15.40
C SER A 58 4.30 4.58 16.61
N ALA A 59 5.61 4.71 16.83
CA ALA A 59 6.30 4.16 18.00
C ALA A 59 5.91 4.89 19.28
N LEU A 60 5.84 6.23 19.26
CA LEU A 60 5.38 7.05 20.41
C LEU A 60 3.93 6.71 20.80
N MET A 61 3.06 6.51 19.83
CA MET A 61 1.67 6.12 20.08
C MET A 61 1.54 4.76 20.78
N ASN A 62 2.54 3.88 20.75
CA ASN A 62 2.48 2.62 21.47
C ASN A 62 2.54 2.80 23.00
N GLU A 63 3.24 3.82 23.49
CA GLU A 63 3.26 4.18 24.93
C GLU A 63 1.88 4.66 25.37
N HIS A 64 1.21 5.48 24.55
CA HIS A 64 -0.15 5.92 24.83
C HIS A 64 -1.19 4.79 24.76
N ARG A 65 -0.95 3.75 23.95
CA ARG A 65 -1.79 2.54 23.94
C ARG A 65 -1.69 1.79 25.26
N PHE A 66 -0.48 1.70 25.82
CA PHE A 66 -0.30 1.11 27.14
C PHE A 66 -1.07 1.91 28.22
N ALA A 67 -0.90 3.24 28.24
CA ALA A 67 -1.62 4.11 29.16
C ALA A 67 -3.15 4.00 28.99
N TRP A 68 -3.63 3.89 27.74
CA TRP A 68 -5.06 3.67 27.49
C TRP A 68 -5.57 2.38 28.15
N VAL A 69 -4.89 1.25 27.95
CA VAL A 69 -5.30 -0.04 28.55
C VAL A 69 -5.21 0.01 30.07
N ASP A 70 -4.17 0.63 30.64
CA ASP A 70 -4.04 0.82 32.09
C ASP A 70 -5.21 1.64 32.66
N GLN A 71 -5.64 2.70 31.99
CA GLN A 71 -6.80 3.48 32.40
C GLN A 71 -8.12 2.70 32.19
N ALA A 72 -8.24 1.95 31.10
CA ALA A 72 -9.41 1.13 30.81
C ALA A 72 -9.63 0.04 31.87
N SER A 73 -8.54 -0.55 32.41
CA SER A 73 -8.63 -1.56 33.47
C SER A 73 -9.14 -1.02 34.84
N ARG A 74 -9.17 0.31 35.00
CA ARG A 74 -9.57 0.98 36.27
C ARG A 74 -10.95 1.62 36.22
N ARG A 75 -11.64 1.56 35.06
CA ARG A 75 -12.93 2.23 34.88
C ARG A 75 -13.93 1.30 34.21
N ASP A 76 -15.11 1.26 34.80
CA ASP A 76 -16.24 0.53 34.21
C ASP A 76 -17.11 1.53 33.44
N THR A 77 -16.74 1.77 32.16
CA THR A 77 -17.48 2.67 31.27
C THR A 77 -17.54 2.12 29.85
N PRO A 78 -18.60 2.40 29.08
CA PRO A 78 -18.71 1.98 27.68
C PRO A 78 -17.74 2.73 26.74
N LEU A 79 -17.00 3.73 27.23
CA LEU A 79 -16.13 4.59 26.42
C LEU A 79 -15.11 3.80 25.63
N ASP A 80 -14.46 2.83 26.26
CA ASP A 80 -13.39 2.04 25.62
C ASP A 80 -13.92 1.12 24.52
N ALA A 81 -15.13 0.57 24.72
CA ALA A 81 -15.84 -0.21 23.71
C ALA A 81 -16.22 0.67 22.50
N ILE A 82 -16.69 1.90 22.74
CA ILE A 82 -17.03 2.87 21.67
C ILE A 82 -15.79 3.26 20.88
N LEU A 83 -14.67 3.58 21.53
CA LEU A 83 -13.41 3.94 20.87
C LEU A 83 -12.86 2.76 20.04
N ALA A 84 -12.85 1.57 20.62
CA ALA A 84 -12.41 0.37 19.91
C ALA A 84 -13.32 0.05 18.71
N GLY A 85 -14.64 0.19 18.86
CA GLY A 85 -15.61 0.02 17.77
C GLY A 85 -15.40 1.01 16.65
N ASN A 86 -15.11 2.27 16.91
CA ASN A 86 -14.81 3.29 15.92
C ASN A 86 -13.53 2.96 15.13
N ILE A 87 -12.49 2.47 15.80
CA ILE A 87 -11.25 2.01 15.14
C ILE A 87 -11.55 0.82 14.23
N MET A 88 -12.30 -0.17 14.71
CA MET A 88 -12.68 -1.35 13.91
C MET A 88 -13.51 -0.97 12.69
N ASN A 89 -14.45 -0.03 12.82
CA ASN A 89 -15.25 0.47 11.70
C ASN A 89 -14.37 1.12 10.63
N ALA A 90 -13.38 1.93 11.02
CA ALA A 90 -12.43 2.52 10.09
C ALA A 90 -11.62 1.45 9.35
N VAL A 91 -11.11 0.44 10.05
CA VAL A 91 -10.37 -0.68 9.43
C VAL A 91 -11.25 -1.47 8.48
N SER A 92 -12.50 -1.77 8.87
CA SER A 92 -13.47 -2.49 8.03
C SER A 92 -13.79 -1.72 6.75
N PHE A 93 -13.93 -0.40 6.82
CA PHE A 93 -14.12 0.44 5.65
C PHE A 93 -12.97 0.27 4.64
N PHE A 94 -11.71 0.35 5.10
CA PHE A 94 -10.56 0.17 4.23
C PHE A 94 -10.46 -1.26 3.66
N ALA A 95 -10.77 -2.28 4.45
CA ALA A 95 -10.79 -3.67 3.98
C ALA A 95 -11.82 -3.86 2.87
N SER A 96 -13.06 -3.39 3.07
CA SER A 96 -14.16 -3.47 2.09
C SER A 96 -13.83 -2.69 0.82
N THR A 97 -13.32 -1.46 0.96
CA THR A 97 -12.89 -0.65 -0.19
C THR A 97 -11.80 -1.34 -0.98
N THR A 98 -10.83 -1.98 -0.29
CA THR A 98 -9.75 -2.71 -0.98
C THR A 98 -10.29 -3.91 -1.76
N ALA A 99 -11.27 -4.65 -1.22
CA ALA A 99 -11.92 -5.75 -1.93
C ALA A 99 -12.59 -5.26 -3.23
N LEU A 100 -13.26 -4.11 -3.19
CA LEU A 100 -13.85 -3.49 -4.39
C LEU A 100 -12.79 -3.06 -5.41
N LEU A 101 -11.65 -2.51 -4.96
CA LEU A 101 -10.54 -2.15 -5.84
C LEU A 101 -9.91 -3.38 -6.51
N ILE A 102 -9.79 -4.50 -5.79
CA ILE A 102 -9.33 -5.78 -6.35
C ILE A 102 -10.29 -6.25 -7.44
N LEU A 103 -11.61 -6.20 -7.19
CA LEU A 103 -12.62 -6.58 -8.17
C LEU A 103 -12.56 -5.67 -9.41
N ALA A 104 -12.44 -4.36 -9.22
CA ALA A 104 -12.29 -3.41 -10.31
C ALA A 104 -11.04 -3.70 -11.15
N LEU A 105 -9.91 -4.06 -10.53
CA LEU A 105 -8.69 -4.44 -11.23
C LEU A 105 -8.84 -5.71 -12.05
N PHE A 106 -9.54 -6.73 -11.56
CA PHE A 106 -9.87 -7.92 -12.37
C PHE A 106 -10.68 -7.55 -13.60
N THR A 107 -11.63 -6.61 -13.48
CA THR A 107 -12.40 -6.13 -14.63
C THR A 107 -11.50 -5.44 -15.66
N VAL A 108 -10.56 -4.58 -15.19
CA VAL A 108 -9.60 -3.90 -16.08
C VAL A 108 -8.69 -4.90 -16.79
N ILE A 109 -8.17 -5.91 -16.06
CA ILE A 109 -7.32 -6.96 -16.64
C ILE A 109 -8.07 -7.72 -17.74
N GLY A 110 -9.34 -8.09 -17.50
CA GLY A 110 -10.17 -8.81 -18.47
C GLY A 110 -10.54 -7.99 -19.70
N GLN A 111 -10.56 -6.67 -19.60
CA GLN A 111 -10.96 -5.76 -20.68
C GLN A 111 -9.80 -4.89 -21.20
N LEU A 112 -8.56 -5.24 -20.89
CA LEU A 112 -7.37 -4.48 -21.25
C LEU A 112 -7.31 -4.04 -22.71
N PRO A 113 -7.65 -4.89 -23.72
CA PRO A 113 -7.65 -4.47 -25.12
C PRO A 113 -8.60 -3.31 -25.44
N GLN A 114 -9.68 -3.16 -24.69
CA GLN A 114 -10.66 -2.08 -24.88
C GLN A 114 -10.19 -0.77 -24.25
N PHE A 115 -9.41 -0.84 -23.15
CA PHE A 115 -8.85 0.34 -22.49
C PHE A 115 -7.56 0.87 -23.12
N LEU A 116 -6.85 0.05 -23.90
CA LEU A 116 -5.59 0.44 -24.55
C LEU A 116 -5.66 1.76 -25.35
N PRO A 117 -6.67 2.00 -26.22
CA PRO A 117 -6.76 3.26 -26.95
C PRO A 117 -6.95 4.49 -26.05
N ALA A 118 -7.74 4.35 -24.98
CA ALA A 118 -7.98 5.44 -24.03
C ALA A 118 -6.72 5.75 -23.21
N LEU A 119 -5.99 4.70 -22.76
CA LEU A 119 -4.74 4.85 -22.03
C LEU A 119 -3.65 5.47 -22.92
N SER A 120 -3.55 5.10 -24.20
CA SER A 120 -2.57 5.69 -25.13
C SER A 120 -2.82 7.18 -25.39
N ALA A 121 -4.06 7.64 -25.28
CA ALA A 121 -4.41 9.07 -25.40
C ALA A 121 -3.95 9.91 -24.19
N ILE A 122 -3.84 9.30 -22.99
CA ILE A 122 -3.37 9.93 -21.75
C ILE A 122 -1.85 9.80 -21.59
N ALA A 123 -1.25 8.76 -22.16
CA ALA A 123 0.18 8.51 -22.07
C ALA A 123 0.97 9.53 -22.90
N PHE A 124 1.64 10.48 -22.24
CA PHE A 124 2.50 11.47 -22.89
C PHE A 124 3.69 10.79 -23.60
N GLY A 125 3.46 10.23 -24.80
CA GLY A 125 4.49 9.61 -25.64
C GLY A 125 5.06 8.27 -25.13
N ALA A 126 4.52 7.70 -24.07
CA ALA A 126 4.95 6.39 -23.57
C ALA A 126 4.18 5.28 -24.29
N ALA A 127 4.82 4.65 -25.27
CA ALA A 127 4.30 3.43 -25.89
C ALA A 127 4.52 2.25 -24.93
N HIS A 128 3.54 1.95 -24.07
CA HIS A 128 3.55 0.73 -23.26
C HIS A 128 3.14 -0.46 -24.13
N SER A 129 3.89 -1.57 -24.06
CA SER A 129 3.46 -2.81 -24.68
C SER A 129 2.28 -3.41 -23.90
N THR A 130 1.48 -4.25 -24.56
CA THR A 130 0.39 -4.98 -23.89
C THR A 130 0.93 -5.82 -22.74
N LEU A 131 2.11 -6.41 -22.90
CA LEU A 131 2.76 -7.21 -21.87
C LEU A 131 3.18 -6.35 -20.67
N ASP A 132 3.75 -5.15 -20.90
CA ASP A 132 4.13 -4.23 -19.80
C ASP A 132 2.91 -3.85 -18.97
N MET A 133 1.78 -3.55 -19.64
CA MET A 133 0.52 -3.21 -18.95
C MET A 133 -0.05 -4.38 -18.16
N GLN A 134 0.00 -5.61 -18.71
CA GLN A 134 -0.46 -6.81 -18.00
C GLN A 134 0.37 -7.05 -16.74
N ILE A 135 1.70 -7.00 -16.84
CA ILE A 135 2.61 -7.16 -15.71
C ILE A 135 2.34 -6.08 -14.66
N HIS A 136 2.21 -4.82 -15.09
CA HIS A 136 1.94 -3.70 -14.18
C HIS A 136 0.62 -3.87 -13.43
N ASN A 137 -0.46 -4.26 -14.11
CA ASN A 137 -1.75 -4.53 -13.47
C ASN A 137 -1.69 -5.69 -12.47
N VAL A 138 -0.92 -6.75 -12.76
CA VAL A 138 -0.67 -7.85 -11.82
C VAL A 138 0.09 -7.34 -10.59
N MET A 139 1.08 -6.48 -10.76
CA MET A 139 1.81 -5.88 -9.63
C MET A 139 0.89 -5.00 -8.76
N LEU A 140 0.02 -4.22 -9.39
CA LEU A 140 -0.99 -3.42 -8.68
C LEU A 140 -1.99 -4.31 -7.94
N LEU A 141 -2.40 -5.44 -8.53
CA LEU A 141 -3.24 -6.44 -7.88
C LEU A 141 -2.55 -7.03 -6.65
N VAL A 142 -1.27 -7.42 -6.75
CA VAL A 142 -0.48 -7.92 -5.61
C VAL A 142 -0.42 -6.89 -4.49
N LEU A 143 -0.24 -5.61 -4.82
CA LEU A 143 -0.25 -4.52 -3.84
C LEU A 143 -1.58 -4.43 -3.09
N PHE A 144 -2.72 -4.46 -3.81
CA PHE A 144 -4.03 -4.39 -3.17
C PHE A 144 -4.39 -5.66 -2.40
N VAL A 145 -3.97 -6.84 -2.86
CA VAL A 145 -4.12 -8.09 -2.08
C VAL A 145 -3.32 -8.00 -0.77
N TYR A 146 -2.10 -7.49 -0.82
CA TYR A 146 -1.31 -7.26 0.40
C TYR A 146 -1.98 -6.24 1.34
N ALA A 147 -2.55 -5.16 0.81
CA ALA A 147 -3.30 -4.18 1.59
C ALA A 147 -4.54 -4.81 2.25
N PHE A 148 -5.32 -5.59 1.49
CA PHE A 148 -6.50 -6.31 1.98
C PHE A 148 -6.15 -7.26 3.12
N LEU A 149 -5.12 -8.09 2.95
CA LEU A 149 -4.65 -9.00 3.99
C LEU A 149 -4.14 -8.24 5.23
N SER A 150 -3.51 -7.09 5.03
CA SER A 150 -3.04 -6.24 6.13
C SER A 150 -4.21 -5.68 6.94
N PHE A 151 -5.29 -5.21 6.29
CA PHE A 151 -6.47 -4.70 6.96
C PHE A 151 -7.28 -5.83 7.64
N THR A 152 -7.46 -6.98 7.01
CA THR A 152 -8.18 -8.11 7.60
C THR A 152 -7.44 -8.69 8.81
N LEU A 153 -6.11 -8.79 8.75
CA LEU A 153 -5.29 -9.18 9.91
C LEU A 153 -5.36 -8.13 11.03
N SER A 154 -5.35 -6.83 10.67
CA SER A 154 -5.54 -5.74 11.65
C SER A 154 -6.89 -5.86 12.35
N LEU A 155 -7.97 -6.05 11.59
CA LEU A 155 -9.32 -6.22 12.12
C LEU A 155 -9.42 -7.40 13.08
N ARG A 156 -8.82 -8.54 12.71
CA ARG A 156 -8.75 -9.73 13.56
C ARG A 156 -8.04 -9.44 14.88
N GLN A 157 -6.92 -8.72 14.84
CA GLN A 157 -6.17 -8.37 16.05
C GLN A 157 -6.91 -7.35 16.92
N PHE A 158 -7.62 -6.38 16.33
CA PHE A 158 -8.49 -5.48 17.08
C PHE A 158 -9.65 -6.22 17.73
N ASN A 159 -10.23 -7.24 17.07
CA ASN A 159 -11.25 -8.09 17.68
C ASN A 159 -10.70 -8.84 18.92
N HIS A 160 -9.49 -9.42 18.82
CA HIS A 160 -8.85 -10.03 19.99
C HIS A 160 -8.58 -9.02 21.10
N PHE A 161 -8.15 -7.80 20.76
CA PHE A 161 -7.99 -6.71 21.70
C PHE A 161 -9.30 -6.38 22.43
N CYS A 162 -10.42 -6.26 21.70
CA CYS A 162 -11.73 -5.99 22.30
C CYS A 162 -12.18 -7.09 23.26
N ILE A 163 -11.96 -8.36 22.88
CA ILE A 163 -12.30 -9.51 23.75
C ILE A 163 -11.49 -9.44 25.06
N LEU A 164 -10.19 -9.22 24.98
CA LEU A 164 -9.33 -9.16 26.14
C LEU A 164 -9.63 -7.92 27.00
N LEU A 165 -9.94 -6.78 26.38
CA LEU A 165 -10.31 -5.57 27.10
C LEU A 165 -11.64 -5.76 27.86
N GLY A 166 -12.62 -6.42 27.23
CA GLY A 166 -13.91 -6.70 27.86
C GLY A 166 -13.89 -7.83 28.88
N ALA A 167 -12.80 -8.61 28.94
CA ALA A 167 -12.60 -9.67 29.92
C ALA A 167 -11.86 -9.19 31.19
N LEU A 168 -11.47 -7.91 31.25
CA LEU A 168 -10.82 -7.34 32.44
C LEU A 168 -11.78 -7.34 33.63
N ASP A 169 -11.30 -7.84 34.76
CA ASP A 169 -12.00 -7.72 36.04
C ASP A 169 -11.67 -6.35 36.70
N HIS A 170 -12.70 -5.54 36.88
CA HIS A 170 -12.55 -4.22 37.52
C HIS A 170 -12.59 -4.29 39.05
N ALA A 171 -12.94 -5.46 39.63
CA ALA A 171 -12.96 -5.65 41.07
C ALA A 171 -11.55 -5.80 41.66
N ASP A 172 -10.64 -6.44 40.91
CA ASP A 172 -9.25 -6.66 41.32
C ASP A 172 -8.26 -5.88 40.42
N PRO A 173 -7.13 -5.40 41.02
CA PRO A 173 -6.10 -4.71 40.21
C PRO A 173 -5.50 -5.62 39.14
N THR A 174 -5.63 -5.23 37.89
CA THR A 174 -5.07 -5.98 36.75
C THR A 174 -3.54 -6.00 36.81
N PRO A 175 -2.88 -7.17 36.69
CA PRO A 175 -1.43 -7.27 36.65
C PRO A 175 -0.83 -6.48 35.50
N ARG A 176 0.28 -5.78 35.76
CA ARG A 176 0.96 -4.94 34.75
C ARG A 176 1.35 -5.70 33.47
N GLU A 177 1.67 -6.98 33.61
CA GLU A 177 2.04 -7.83 32.46
C GLU A 177 0.85 -8.14 31.55
N GLU A 178 -0.33 -8.29 32.14
CA GLU A 178 -1.57 -8.46 31.39
C GLU A 178 -1.92 -7.18 30.62
N ILE A 179 -1.85 -6.01 31.27
CA ILE A 179 -2.01 -4.70 30.63
C ILE A 179 -1.06 -4.54 29.43
N ARG A 180 0.22 -4.91 29.61
CA ARG A 180 1.22 -4.88 28.53
C ARG A 180 0.86 -5.81 27.38
N THR A 181 0.38 -6.99 27.68
CA THR A 181 -0.01 -7.98 26.66
C THR A 181 -1.19 -7.46 25.82
N ILE A 182 -2.23 -6.93 26.47
CA ILE A 182 -3.39 -6.34 25.79
C ILE A 182 -2.97 -5.13 24.94
N ALA A 183 -2.17 -4.23 25.49
CA ALA A 183 -1.64 -3.06 24.77
C ALA A 183 -0.79 -3.47 23.56
N ARG A 184 0.00 -4.55 23.69
CA ARG A 184 0.81 -5.08 22.58
C ARG A 184 -0.04 -5.62 21.45
N ILE A 185 -1.15 -6.29 21.72
CA ILE A 185 -2.10 -6.77 20.70
C ILE A 185 -2.70 -5.57 19.95
N ASN A 186 -3.11 -4.52 20.67
CA ASN A 186 -3.56 -3.27 20.06
C ASN A 186 -2.49 -2.63 19.16
N ALA A 187 -1.23 -2.58 19.62
CA ALA A 187 -0.11 -2.06 18.86
C ALA A 187 0.14 -2.89 17.57
N MET A 188 0.07 -4.22 17.66
CA MET A 188 0.20 -5.11 16.49
C MET A 188 -0.93 -4.87 15.49
N ALA A 189 -2.16 -4.69 15.93
CA ALA A 189 -3.30 -4.37 15.08
C ALA A 189 -3.06 -3.05 14.33
N ALA A 190 -2.62 -2.00 15.04
CA ALA A 190 -2.30 -0.70 14.44
C ALA A 190 -1.13 -0.77 13.45
N GLN A 191 -0.11 -1.59 13.71
CA GLN A 191 0.99 -1.80 12.77
C GLN A 191 0.51 -2.42 11.46
N ARG A 192 -0.40 -3.41 11.53
CA ARG A 192 -1.02 -4.02 10.34
C ARG A 192 -1.88 -3.02 9.58
N PHE A 193 -2.67 -2.22 10.28
CA PHE A 193 -3.42 -1.13 9.67
C PHE A 193 -2.51 -0.15 8.92
N ASN A 194 -1.45 0.33 9.56
CA ASN A 194 -0.47 1.23 8.96
C ASN A 194 0.23 0.61 7.74
N ALA A 195 0.46 -0.71 7.73
CA ALA A 195 1.00 -1.42 6.57
C ALA A 195 0.03 -1.37 5.38
N GLY A 196 -1.26 -1.60 5.61
CA GLY A 196 -2.31 -1.44 4.60
C GLY A 196 -2.40 -0.02 4.05
N ILE A 197 -2.41 0.99 4.93
CA ILE A 197 -2.42 2.40 4.54
C ILE A 197 -1.19 2.78 3.70
N ARG A 198 -0.01 2.29 4.06
CA ARG A 198 1.21 2.50 3.26
C ARG A 198 1.07 1.96 1.85
N SER A 199 0.43 0.81 1.67
CA SER A 199 0.16 0.26 0.35
C SER A 199 -0.68 1.20 -0.51
N TYR A 200 -1.66 1.89 0.07
CA TYR A 200 -2.44 2.91 -0.64
C TYR A 200 -1.59 4.09 -1.12
N TYR A 201 -0.66 4.57 -0.29
CA TYR A 201 0.27 5.61 -0.72
C TYR A 201 1.15 5.15 -1.87
N PHE A 202 1.63 3.89 -1.86
CA PHE A 202 2.44 3.34 -2.95
C PHE A 202 1.60 2.90 -4.17
N ALA A 203 0.27 2.82 -4.07
CA ALA A 203 -0.59 2.69 -5.24
C ALA A 203 -0.61 3.96 -6.10
N ILE A 204 -0.41 5.15 -5.51
CA ILE A 204 -0.39 6.43 -6.25
C ILE A 204 0.69 6.45 -7.33
N PRO A 205 1.98 6.16 -7.05
CA PRO A 205 3.00 6.07 -8.10
C PRO A 205 2.74 4.94 -9.10
N MET A 206 2.08 3.84 -8.69
CA MET A 206 1.70 2.81 -9.64
C MET A 206 0.63 3.32 -10.62
N VAL A 207 -0.34 4.11 -10.17
CA VAL A 207 -1.29 4.77 -11.08
C VAL A 207 -0.58 5.79 -11.97
N ALA A 208 0.39 6.55 -11.46
CA ALA A 208 1.17 7.50 -12.24
C ALA A 208 1.99 6.84 -13.37
N TRP A 209 2.31 5.55 -13.26
CA TRP A 209 2.99 4.77 -14.29
C TRP A 209 2.21 4.73 -15.62
N PHE A 210 0.88 4.72 -15.59
CA PHE A 210 0.06 4.76 -16.80
C PHE A 210 0.26 6.04 -17.62
N VAL A 211 0.69 7.13 -16.97
CA VAL A 211 1.03 8.39 -17.65
C VAL A 211 2.45 8.29 -18.25
N SER A 212 3.43 7.91 -17.44
CA SER A 212 4.78 7.62 -17.89
C SER A 212 5.60 6.90 -16.81
N GLY A 213 6.62 6.12 -17.19
CA GLY A 213 7.56 5.51 -16.25
C GLY A 213 8.33 6.55 -15.41
N TRP A 214 8.64 7.71 -15.97
CA TRP A 214 9.27 8.83 -15.26
C TRP A 214 8.35 9.42 -14.19
N ALA A 215 7.05 9.57 -14.49
CA ALA A 215 6.05 10.01 -13.52
C ALA A 215 6.00 9.04 -12.33
N ALA A 216 6.00 7.72 -12.57
CA ALA A 216 6.04 6.73 -11.51
C ALA A 216 7.27 6.89 -10.60
N ILE A 217 8.45 7.11 -11.17
CA ILE A 217 9.70 7.30 -10.40
C ILE A 217 9.62 8.55 -9.53
N VAL A 218 9.25 9.70 -10.12
CA VAL A 218 9.14 10.98 -9.40
C VAL A 218 8.12 10.90 -8.27
N VAL A 219 6.93 10.34 -8.55
CA VAL A 219 5.87 10.18 -7.55
C VAL A 219 6.27 9.17 -6.47
N THR A 220 7.03 8.10 -6.79
CA THR A 220 7.57 7.17 -5.79
C THR A 220 8.49 7.89 -4.82
N LEU A 221 9.44 8.68 -5.33
CA LEU A 221 10.35 9.46 -4.49
C LEU A 221 9.61 10.48 -3.62
N ALA A 222 8.64 11.20 -4.21
CA ALA A 222 7.79 12.13 -3.48
C ALA A 222 6.99 11.43 -2.37
N THR A 223 6.45 10.24 -2.64
CA THR A 223 5.74 9.42 -1.65
C THR A 223 6.63 9.02 -0.49
N ILE A 224 7.87 8.57 -0.77
CA ILE A 224 8.84 8.22 0.28
C ILE A 224 9.14 9.44 1.17
N VAL A 225 9.43 10.60 0.55
CA VAL A 225 9.74 11.84 1.28
C VAL A 225 8.55 12.26 2.14
N LEU A 226 7.34 12.25 1.59
CA LEU A 226 6.11 12.60 2.30
C LEU A 226 5.87 11.69 3.51
N LEU A 227 6.03 10.38 3.34
CA LEU A 227 5.85 9.41 4.43
C LEU A 227 6.92 9.57 5.52
N LEU A 228 8.20 9.77 5.15
CA LEU A 228 9.27 10.02 6.11
C LEU A 228 9.04 11.33 6.86
N HIS A 229 8.65 12.39 6.16
CA HIS A 229 8.34 13.67 6.80
C HIS A 229 7.19 13.53 7.81
N ARG A 230 6.10 12.88 7.41
CA ARG A 230 4.94 12.63 8.27
C ARG A 230 5.30 11.82 9.52
N GLU A 231 6.14 10.80 9.40
CA GLU A 231 6.45 9.87 10.48
C GLU A 231 7.49 10.44 11.46
N TYR A 232 8.47 11.22 10.97
CA TYR A 232 9.62 11.65 11.79
C TYR A 232 9.71 13.16 12.01
N PHE A 233 9.05 13.98 11.20
CA PHE A 233 9.19 15.45 11.21
C PHE A 233 7.87 16.20 11.34
N SER A 234 6.71 15.52 11.47
CA SER A 234 5.43 16.18 11.60
C SER A 234 5.24 16.88 12.94
N ASP A 235 4.43 17.95 12.96
CA ASP A 235 4.01 18.63 14.17
C ASP A 235 3.28 17.68 15.13
N ALA A 236 2.50 16.74 14.61
CA ALA A 236 1.83 15.72 15.39
C ALA A 236 2.83 14.87 16.20
N ARG A 237 3.96 14.45 15.58
CA ARG A 237 5.00 13.72 16.30
C ARG A 237 5.60 14.56 17.43
N TRP A 238 5.87 15.84 17.15
CA TRP A 238 6.48 16.74 18.13
C TRP A 238 5.55 17.01 19.32
N LEU A 239 4.24 17.19 19.05
CA LEU A 239 3.22 17.35 20.09
C LEU A 239 3.10 16.09 20.95
N VAL A 240 2.98 14.91 20.33
CA VAL A 240 2.88 13.62 21.04
C VAL A 240 4.13 13.34 21.89
N ALA A 241 5.32 13.66 21.38
CA ALA A 241 6.57 13.47 22.13
C ALA A 241 6.68 14.33 23.41
N ARG A 242 5.84 15.37 23.57
CA ARG A 242 5.76 16.22 24.77
C ARG A 242 4.76 15.73 25.81
N ILE A 243 3.83 14.88 25.40
CA ILE A 243 2.84 14.31 26.30
C ILE A 243 3.46 13.07 26.93
N THR A 244 3.77 13.15 28.24
CA THR A 244 4.19 11.98 29.00
C THR A 244 2.95 11.15 29.33
N PRO A 245 2.87 9.86 28.95
CA PRO A 245 1.78 9.00 29.41
C PRO A 245 1.86 8.86 30.94
N HIS A 246 0.80 9.17 31.64
CA HIS A 246 0.66 9.02 33.09
C HIS A 246 0.15 7.65 33.46
#